data_02bc445fe47217904dcfe6bf32aea823
#
_entry.id   02bc445fe47217904dcfe6bf32aea823
#
_cell.length_a   1.000
_cell.length_b   1.000
_cell.length_c   1.000
_cell.angle_alpha   90.00
_cell.angle_beta   90.00
_cell.angle_gamma   90.00
#
_symmetry.space_group_name_H-M   'P 1'
#
loop_
_entity.id
_entity.type
_entity.pdbx_description
1 polymer ?
#
loop_
_entity_poly.entity_id
_entity_poly.type
_entity_poly.pdbx_seq_one_letter_code
_entity_poly.pdbx_strand_id
1 'polypeptide(L)'
;KNGHTWREIEKGMIETISMSLQAILILLMVGALIGAWILSGTVPSMIYYGVQLMSPDYFYLTACLVCALLGFSIGSSWTVAGTLGIGLMGIAAALDLSLPMSAGAIISGAYFGDKLSPLSETTNLAAAVTSNDLFDHIQHMLWTTVPAILITLLIFFVLGLGNNSGVVIEDIINLQNAMDQAFHISPLMLIPLLVLLTLAIKKQPALSTLISGTVLGCIFAAIFQRHSEVPL
;
A
#
# COMPACT_ATOMS: atom_id res chain seq x y z
N LYS A 1 5.02 -42.04 -14.70
CA LYS A 1 5.37 -42.93 -13.55
C LYS A 1 6.48 -42.28 -12.76
N ASN A 2 6.17 -41.26 -11.97
CA ASN A 2 7.18 -40.45 -11.27
C ASN A 2 7.54 -40.93 -9.85
N GLY A 3 7.20 -42.20 -9.50
CA GLY A 3 7.66 -42.83 -8.26
C GLY A 3 7.05 -42.28 -6.94
N HIS A 4 6.18 -41.29 -7.01
CA HIS A 4 5.53 -40.71 -5.81
C HIS A 4 4.25 -41.45 -5.44
N THR A 5 4.09 -41.73 -4.16
CA THR A 5 2.87 -42.30 -3.60
C THR A 5 1.79 -41.24 -3.46
N TRP A 6 0.50 -41.64 -3.48
CA TRP A 6 -0.62 -40.69 -3.27
C TRP A 6 -0.50 -39.92 -1.95
N ARG A 7 0.01 -40.54 -0.88
CA ARG A 7 0.25 -39.88 0.39
C ARG A 7 1.27 -38.76 0.33
N GLU A 8 2.33 -38.90 -0.47
CA GLU A 8 3.35 -37.85 -0.65
C GLU A 8 2.76 -36.67 -1.43
N ILE A 9 1.94 -36.95 -2.44
CA ILE A 9 1.25 -35.93 -3.21
C ILE A 9 0.26 -35.15 -2.32
N GLU A 10 -0.56 -35.85 -1.55
CA GLU A 10 -1.53 -35.28 -0.61
C GLU A 10 -0.82 -34.40 0.45
N LYS A 11 0.28 -34.88 1.01
CA LYS A 11 1.08 -34.12 1.97
C LYS A 11 1.63 -32.84 1.36
N GLY A 12 2.19 -32.90 0.15
CA GLY A 12 2.69 -31.74 -0.58
C GLY A 12 1.58 -30.72 -0.90
N MET A 13 0.39 -31.18 -1.24
CA MET A 13 -0.78 -30.32 -1.46
C MET A 13 -1.18 -29.58 -0.17
N ILE A 14 -1.26 -30.28 0.97
CA ILE A 14 -1.62 -29.69 2.26
C ILE A 14 -0.57 -28.67 2.69
N GLU A 15 0.72 -28.97 2.55
CA GLU A 15 1.81 -28.04 2.86
C GLU A 15 1.74 -26.78 2.00
N THR A 16 1.48 -26.92 0.68
CA THR A 16 1.35 -25.79 -0.24
C THR A 16 0.13 -24.90 0.09
N ILE A 17 -1.02 -25.53 0.41
CA ILE A 17 -2.22 -24.79 0.83
C ILE A 17 -1.94 -24.04 2.14
N SER A 18 -1.26 -24.69 3.11
CA SER A 18 -0.91 -24.05 4.38
C SER A 18 -0.01 -22.82 4.20
N MET A 19 0.96 -22.87 3.29
CA MET A 19 1.80 -21.71 2.94
C MET A 19 0.99 -20.59 2.28
N SER A 20 0.01 -20.93 1.44
CA SER A 20 -0.85 -19.94 0.77
C SER A 20 -1.86 -19.28 1.71
N LEU A 21 -2.20 -19.91 2.82
CA LEU A 21 -3.20 -19.42 3.77
C LEU A 21 -2.80 -18.07 4.37
N GLN A 22 -1.52 -17.84 4.61
CA GLN A 22 -1.02 -16.56 5.13
C GLN A 22 -1.32 -15.39 4.15
N ALA A 23 -1.07 -15.59 2.85
CA ALA A 23 -1.37 -14.58 1.84
C ALA A 23 -2.89 -14.29 1.74
N ILE A 24 -3.72 -15.33 1.82
CA ILE A 24 -5.18 -15.19 1.83
C ILE A 24 -5.64 -14.39 3.05
N LEU A 25 -5.12 -14.67 4.24
CA LEU A 25 -5.45 -13.93 5.46
C LEU A 25 -5.03 -12.46 5.37
N ILE A 26 -3.86 -12.16 4.79
CA ILE A 26 -3.43 -10.78 4.55
C ILE A 26 -4.43 -10.06 3.63
N LEU A 27 -4.84 -10.68 2.52
CA LEU A 27 -5.80 -10.08 1.59
C LEU A 27 -7.17 -9.82 2.25
N LEU A 28 -7.66 -10.75 3.06
CA LEU A 28 -8.90 -10.56 3.81
C LEU A 28 -8.77 -9.41 4.82
N MET A 29 -7.63 -9.32 5.50
CA MET A 29 -7.39 -8.24 6.47
C MET A 29 -7.22 -6.89 5.79
N VAL A 30 -6.62 -6.83 4.59
CA VAL A 30 -6.56 -5.59 3.80
C VAL A 30 -7.98 -5.12 3.45
N GLY A 31 -8.87 -6.01 3.03
CA GLY A 31 -10.27 -5.67 2.77
C GLY A 31 -10.98 -5.11 4.00
N ALA A 32 -10.80 -5.76 5.16
CA ALA A 32 -11.35 -5.29 6.44
C ALA A 32 -10.77 -3.93 6.86
N LEU A 33 -9.46 -3.72 6.67
CA LEU A 33 -8.79 -2.46 6.94
C LEU A 33 -9.35 -1.32 6.10
N ILE A 34 -9.55 -1.54 4.80
CA ILE A 34 -10.14 -0.54 3.88
C ILE A 34 -11.50 -0.12 4.41
N GLY A 35 -12.39 -1.07 4.70
CA GLY A 35 -13.71 -0.78 5.23
C GLY A 35 -13.65 0.02 6.54
N ALA A 36 -12.83 -0.41 7.49
CA ALA A 36 -12.67 0.28 8.78
C ALA A 36 -12.10 1.71 8.60
N TRP A 37 -11.17 1.91 7.68
CA TRP A 37 -10.54 3.22 7.43
C TRP A 37 -11.42 4.18 6.64
N ILE A 38 -12.30 3.68 5.79
CA ILE A 38 -13.33 4.51 5.15
C ILE A 38 -14.33 4.97 6.23
N LEU A 39 -14.84 4.04 7.03
CA LEU A 39 -15.81 4.34 8.07
C LEU A 39 -15.26 5.27 9.18
N SER A 40 -13.96 5.17 9.50
CA SER A 40 -13.31 6.04 10.50
C SER A 40 -12.99 7.45 10.00
N GLY A 41 -13.13 7.71 8.70
CA GLY A 41 -12.66 8.97 8.11
C GLY A 41 -11.14 9.02 7.86
N THR A 42 -10.40 7.93 8.11
CA THR A 42 -8.95 7.87 7.86
C THR A 42 -8.65 8.01 6.37
N VAL A 43 -9.28 7.20 5.49
CA VAL A 43 -9.12 7.32 4.03
C VAL A 43 -9.62 8.67 3.52
N PRO A 44 -10.83 9.16 3.88
CA PRO A 44 -11.25 10.51 3.54
C PRO A 44 -10.24 11.59 3.94
N SER A 45 -9.69 11.53 5.16
CA SER A 45 -8.67 12.51 5.60
C SER A 45 -7.36 12.40 4.80
N MET A 46 -6.94 11.18 4.43
CA MET A 46 -5.78 10.99 3.55
C MET A 46 -6.01 11.65 2.19
N ILE A 47 -7.19 11.50 1.61
CA ILE A 47 -7.55 12.11 0.33
C ILE A 47 -7.59 13.64 0.49
N TYR A 48 -8.30 14.15 1.51
CA TYR A 48 -8.46 15.58 1.76
C TYR A 48 -7.13 16.33 1.86
N TYR A 49 -6.19 15.83 2.66
CA TYR A 49 -4.86 16.42 2.81
C TYR A 49 -3.94 16.09 1.64
N GLY A 50 -4.06 14.90 1.07
CA GLY A 50 -3.22 14.43 -0.02
C GLY A 50 -3.41 15.23 -1.31
N VAL A 51 -4.65 15.60 -1.63
CA VAL A 51 -4.97 16.44 -2.80
C VAL A 51 -4.34 17.84 -2.69
N GLN A 52 -4.16 18.36 -1.47
CA GLN A 52 -3.50 19.65 -1.23
C GLN A 52 -1.97 19.57 -1.38
N LEU A 53 -1.39 18.40 -1.13
CA LEU A 53 0.06 18.19 -1.10
C LEU A 53 0.63 17.68 -2.43
N MET A 54 -0.20 16.99 -3.23
CA MET A 54 0.24 16.32 -4.45
C MET A 54 -0.22 17.06 -5.70
N SER A 55 0.73 17.46 -6.54
CA SER A 55 0.43 18.00 -7.88
C SER A 55 0.06 16.85 -8.83
N PRO A 56 -0.98 17.00 -9.67
CA PRO A 56 -1.35 16.03 -10.70
C PRO A 56 -0.20 15.66 -11.63
N ASP A 57 0.61 16.67 -12.04
CA ASP A 57 1.72 16.50 -12.99
C ASP A 57 2.81 15.55 -12.49
N TYR A 58 3.03 15.50 -11.16
CA TYR A 58 4.06 14.69 -10.54
C TYR A 58 3.51 13.54 -9.70
N PHE A 59 2.20 13.30 -9.75
CA PHE A 59 1.54 12.32 -8.91
C PHE A 59 2.14 10.91 -9.06
N TYR A 60 2.27 10.40 -10.29
CA TYR A 60 2.77 9.04 -10.52
C TYR A 60 4.21 8.88 -10.03
N LEU A 61 5.04 9.89 -10.28
CA LEU A 61 6.44 9.90 -9.82
C LEU A 61 6.51 9.89 -8.29
N THR A 62 5.78 10.79 -7.64
CA THR A 62 5.79 10.94 -6.17
C THR A 62 5.18 9.71 -5.49
N ALA A 63 4.09 9.16 -6.01
CA ALA A 63 3.47 7.94 -5.50
C ALA A 63 4.44 6.75 -5.56
N CYS A 64 5.13 6.59 -6.70
CA CYS A 64 6.13 5.55 -6.86
C CYS A 64 7.29 5.71 -5.87
N LEU A 65 7.84 6.93 -5.72
CA LEU A 65 8.96 7.20 -4.80
C LEU A 65 8.58 7.00 -3.34
N VAL A 66 7.43 7.49 -2.91
CA VAL A 66 6.96 7.34 -1.52
C VAL A 66 6.72 5.88 -1.20
N CYS A 67 6.08 5.13 -2.10
CA CYS A 67 5.88 3.69 -1.93
C CYS A 67 7.21 2.92 -1.93
N ALA A 68 8.20 3.34 -2.72
CA ALA A 68 9.54 2.76 -2.73
C ALA A 68 10.28 2.95 -1.41
N LEU A 69 10.25 4.16 -0.86
CA LEU A 69 10.86 4.47 0.44
C LEU A 69 10.23 3.69 1.58
N LEU A 70 8.90 3.63 1.61
CA LEU A 70 8.19 2.85 2.62
C LEU A 70 8.37 1.35 2.43
N GLY A 71 8.33 0.84 1.21
CA GLY A 71 8.59 -0.56 0.90
C GLY A 71 9.98 -0.99 1.37
N PHE A 72 11.00 -0.16 1.15
CA PHE A 72 12.35 -0.39 1.64
C PHE A 72 12.43 -0.38 3.19
N SER A 73 11.75 0.58 3.83
CA SER A 73 11.76 0.73 5.27
C SER A 73 11.01 -0.38 6.00
N ILE A 74 9.90 -0.85 5.44
CA ILE A 74 9.00 -1.85 6.03
C ILE A 74 9.42 -3.26 5.62
N GLY A 75 9.89 -3.45 4.38
CA GLY A 75 10.19 -4.76 3.81
C GLY A 75 8.94 -5.59 3.47
N SER A 76 7.84 -4.92 3.11
CA SER A 76 6.59 -5.57 2.72
C SER A 76 5.81 -4.73 1.71
N SER A 77 5.81 -5.16 0.46
CA SER A 77 5.04 -4.53 -0.62
C SER A 77 3.52 -4.63 -0.38
N TRP A 78 3.06 -5.73 0.20
CA TRP A 78 1.64 -5.91 0.54
C TRP A 78 1.15 -4.88 1.56
N THR A 79 1.94 -4.64 2.59
CA THR A 79 1.60 -3.65 3.62
C THR A 79 1.53 -2.25 3.01
N VAL A 80 2.50 -1.86 2.19
CA VAL A 80 2.52 -0.54 1.55
C VAL A 80 1.35 -0.36 0.58
N ALA A 81 1.13 -1.33 -0.32
CA ALA A 81 0.03 -1.27 -1.28
C ALA A 81 -1.34 -1.30 -0.60
N GLY A 82 -1.51 -2.15 0.42
CA GLY A 82 -2.78 -2.30 1.16
C GLY A 82 -3.07 -1.18 2.17
N THR A 83 -2.15 -0.26 2.41
CA THR A 83 -2.34 0.85 3.35
C THR A 83 -2.22 2.21 2.67
N LEU A 84 -1.02 2.71 2.49
CA LEU A 84 -0.79 3.98 1.82
C LEU A 84 -1.31 3.96 0.37
N GLY A 85 -1.15 2.82 -0.33
CA GLY A 85 -1.61 2.67 -1.71
C GLY A 85 -3.10 2.95 -1.87
N ILE A 86 -3.93 2.59 -0.89
CA ILE A 86 -5.38 2.86 -0.91
C ILE A 86 -5.65 4.36 -0.86
N GLY A 87 -4.97 5.08 0.04
CA GLY A 87 -5.08 6.53 0.13
C GLY A 87 -4.62 7.22 -1.17
N LEU A 88 -3.48 6.77 -1.73
CA LEU A 88 -2.98 7.28 -3.01
C LEU A 88 -3.95 7.00 -4.18
N MET A 89 -4.60 5.84 -4.21
CA MET A 89 -5.64 5.55 -5.20
C MET A 89 -6.85 6.50 -5.05
N GLY A 90 -7.24 6.81 -3.82
CA GLY A 90 -8.28 7.80 -3.54
C GLY A 90 -7.89 9.21 -4.00
N ILE A 91 -6.64 9.62 -3.75
CA ILE A 91 -6.11 10.91 -4.24
C ILE A 91 -6.09 10.93 -5.79
N ALA A 92 -5.64 9.84 -6.42
CA ALA A 92 -5.64 9.73 -7.88
C ALA A 92 -7.05 9.88 -8.48
N ALA A 93 -8.05 9.24 -7.87
CA ALA A 93 -9.45 9.38 -8.27
C ALA A 93 -9.95 10.83 -8.10
N ALA A 94 -9.60 11.48 -6.99
CA ALA A 94 -9.97 12.86 -6.69
C ALA A 94 -9.32 13.88 -7.66
N LEU A 95 -8.13 13.56 -8.17
CA LEU A 95 -7.41 14.37 -9.16
C LEU A 95 -7.74 13.98 -10.62
N ASP A 96 -8.75 13.16 -10.85
CA ASP A 96 -9.16 12.64 -12.18
C ASP A 96 -8.00 12.03 -12.97
N LEU A 97 -7.09 11.34 -12.25
CA LEU A 97 -5.95 10.67 -12.84
C LEU A 97 -6.29 9.24 -13.27
N SER A 98 -5.52 8.71 -14.21
CA SER A 98 -5.67 7.30 -14.64
C SER A 98 -5.42 6.34 -13.48
N LEU A 99 -6.47 5.69 -12.99
CA LEU A 99 -6.38 4.73 -11.90
C LEU A 99 -5.47 3.53 -12.22
N PRO A 100 -5.47 2.96 -13.43
CA PRO A 100 -4.51 1.90 -13.78
C PRO A 100 -3.05 2.36 -13.72
N MET A 101 -2.74 3.59 -14.17
CA MET A 101 -1.38 4.14 -14.09
C MET A 101 -0.97 4.43 -12.64
N SER A 102 -1.90 4.96 -11.84
CA SER A 102 -1.69 5.20 -10.41
C SER A 102 -1.40 3.90 -9.66
N ALA A 103 -2.18 2.86 -9.91
CA ALA A 103 -1.94 1.54 -9.35
C ALA A 103 -0.57 0.99 -9.77
N GLY A 104 -0.22 1.15 -11.06
CA GLY A 104 1.10 0.77 -11.58
C GLY A 104 2.25 1.48 -10.86
N ALA A 105 2.13 2.78 -10.61
CA ALA A 105 3.14 3.58 -9.90
C ALA A 105 3.29 3.13 -8.44
N ILE A 106 2.19 2.95 -7.73
CA ILE A 106 2.15 2.49 -6.34
C ILE A 106 2.79 1.11 -6.21
N ILE A 107 2.36 0.16 -7.04
CA ILE A 107 2.86 -1.22 -7.01
C ILE A 107 4.34 -1.26 -7.38
N SER A 108 4.76 -0.55 -8.44
CA SER A 108 6.18 -0.51 -8.86
C SER A 108 7.07 -0.01 -7.74
N GLY A 109 6.67 1.06 -7.06
CA GLY A 109 7.41 1.60 -5.91
C GLY A 109 7.45 0.61 -4.74
N ALA A 110 6.29 0.08 -4.33
CA ALA A 110 6.19 -0.84 -3.20
C ALA A 110 7.06 -2.09 -3.41
N TYR A 111 7.03 -2.69 -4.60
CA TYR A 111 7.84 -3.87 -4.92
C TYR A 111 9.32 -3.55 -5.04
N PHE A 112 9.67 -2.40 -5.61
CA PHE A 112 11.07 -1.97 -5.67
C PHE A 112 11.66 -1.86 -4.26
N GLY A 113 10.96 -1.17 -3.37
CA GLY A 113 11.40 -0.99 -1.99
C GLY A 113 11.51 -2.33 -1.24
N ASP A 114 10.46 -3.13 -1.29
CA ASP A 114 10.43 -4.44 -0.68
C ASP A 114 11.59 -5.32 -1.15
N LYS A 115 11.80 -5.42 -2.46
CA LYS A 115 12.83 -6.27 -3.07
C LYS A 115 14.25 -5.92 -2.60
N LEU A 116 14.54 -4.67 -2.35
CA LEU A 116 15.87 -4.21 -1.90
C LEU A 116 15.99 -4.11 -0.38
N SER A 117 14.90 -4.31 0.36
CA SER A 117 14.90 -4.24 1.80
C SER A 117 15.55 -5.50 2.41
N PRO A 118 16.52 -5.32 3.33
CA PRO A 118 17.04 -6.46 4.10
C PRO A 118 16.01 -7.04 5.08
N LEU A 119 14.87 -6.35 5.24
CA LEU A 119 13.75 -6.76 6.11
C LEU A 119 12.71 -7.58 5.36
N SER A 120 12.81 -7.66 4.02
CA SER A 120 11.86 -8.37 3.18
C SER A 120 11.91 -9.88 3.42
N GLU A 121 10.76 -10.46 3.69
CA GLU A 121 10.61 -11.90 3.85
C GLU A 121 11.00 -12.65 2.56
N THR A 122 10.60 -12.13 1.41
CA THR A 122 10.87 -12.73 0.10
C THR A 122 12.35 -12.66 -0.27
N THR A 123 13.02 -11.56 0.01
CA THR A 123 14.45 -11.36 -0.24
C THR A 123 15.29 -12.25 0.67
N ASN A 124 14.95 -12.33 1.95
CA ASN A 124 15.60 -13.23 2.92
C ASN A 124 15.42 -14.70 2.51
N LEU A 125 14.20 -15.09 2.12
CA LEU A 125 13.93 -16.45 1.67
C LEU A 125 14.74 -16.81 0.42
N ALA A 126 14.80 -15.90 -0.56
CA ALA A 126 15.57 -16.14 -1.79
C ALA A 126 17.06 -16.35 -1.50
N ALA A 127 17.66 -15.51 -0.65
CA ALA A 127 19.04 -15.65 -0.22
C ALA A 127 19.27 -16.99 0.53
N ALA A 128 18.38 -17.34 1.45
CA ALA A 128 18.48 -18.57 2.23
C ALA A 128 18.39 -19.83 1.35
N VAL A 129 17.42 -19.90 0.42
CA VAL A 129 17.25 -21.07 -0.47
C VAL A 129 18.43 -21.25 -1.41
N THR A 130 19.05 -20.16 -1.84
CA THR A 130 20.23 -20.21 -2.70
C THR A 130 21.55 -20.34 -1.94
N SER A 131 21.48 -20.38 -0.59
CA SER A 131 22.67 -20.42 0.30
C SER A 131 23.65 -19.28 0.07
N ASN A 132 23.14 -18.10 -0.30
CA ASN A 132 23.91 -16.87 -0.49
C ASN A 132 23.79 -15.97 0.74
N ASP A 133 24.82 -15.11 0.94
CA ASP A 133 24.69 -14.01 1.89
C ASP A 133 23.59 -13.02 1.45
N LEU A 134 22.81 -12.52 2.40
CA LEU A 134 21.69 -11.62 2.13
C LEU A 134 22.15 -10.31 1.47
N PHE A 135 23.24 -9.73 1.96
CA PHE A 135 23.71 -8.45 1.45
C PHE A 135 24.37 -8.58 0.08
N ASP A 136 25.07 -9.68 -0.16
CA ASP A 136 25.61 -10.02 -1.48
C ASP A 136 24.48 -10.23 -2.49
N HIS A 137 23.41 -10.91 -2.09
CA HIS A 137 22.22 -11.09 -2.90
C HIS A 137 21.55 -9.74 -3.24
N ILE A 138 21.34 -8.86 -2.25
CA ILE A 138 20.78 -7.51 -2.47
C ILE A 138 21.69 -6.69 -3.38
N GLN A 139 22.99 -6.68 -3.15
CA GLN A 139 23.95 -5.95 -3.97
C GLN A 139 23.92 -6.41 -5.42
N HIS A 140 23.79 -7.71 -5.66
CA HIS A 140 23.68 -8.26 -7.00
C HIS A 140 22.37 -7.83 -7.67
N MET A 141 21.27 -7.83 -6.95
CA MET A 141 19.96 -7.36 -7.46
C MET A 141 19.98 -5.87 -7.86
N LEU A 142 20.80 -5.02 -7.22
CA LEU A 142 20.89 -3.59 -7.58
C LEU A 142 21.19 -3.38 -9.06
N TRP A 143 22.04 -4.21 -9.67
CA TRP A 143 22.42 -4.10 -11.09
C TRP A 143 21.23 -4.19 -12.05
N THR A 144 20.19 -4.91 -11.70
CA THR A 144 18.99 -5.04 -12.54
C THR A 144 17.86 -4.12 -12.06
N THR A 145 17.74 -3.97 -10.75
CA THR A 145 16.58 -3.31 -10.13
C THR A 145 16.70 -1.78 -10.20
N VAL A 146 17.93 -1.22 -10.02
CA VAL A 146 18.13 0.23 -10.10
C VAL A 146 17.94 0.76 -11.53
N PRO A 147 18.50 0.18 -12.60
CA PRO A 147 18.18 0.62 -13.95
C PRO A 147 16.67 0.51 -14.26
N ALA A 148 16.02 -0.57 -13.82
CA ALA A 148 14.59 -0.75 -14.05
C ALA A 148 13.75 0.35 -13.39
N ILE A 149 14.00 0.70 -12.11
CA ILE A 149 13.26 1.75 -11.46
C ILE A 149 13.54 3.13 -12.04
N LEU A 150 14.76 3.41 -12.45
CA LEU A 150 15.08 4.70 -13.08
C LEU A 150 14.31 4.89 -14.40
N ILE A 151 14.23 3.84 -15.23
CA ILE A 151 13.42 3.84 -16.44
C ILE A 151 11.93 4.02 -16.08
N THR A 152 11.44 3.31 -15.08
CA THR A 152 10.06 3.38 -14.60
C THR A 152 9.72 4.79 -14.10
N LEU A 153 10.60 5.41 -13.31
CA LEU A 153 10.41 6.78 -12.82
C LEU A 153 10.41 7.79 -13.98
N LEU A 154 11.28 7.60 -14.96
CA LEU A 154 11.28 8.44 -16.17
C LEU A 154 9.97 8.31 -16.94
N ILE A 155 9.45 7.10 -17.12
CA ILE A 155 8.15 6.87 -17.77
C ILE A 155 7.04 7.55 -16.98
N PHE A 156 6.95 7.38 -15.66
CA PHE A 156 5.94 8.03 -14.83
C PHE A 156 6.07 9.54 -14.80
N PHE A 157 7.28 10.06 -14.85
CA PHE A 157 7.51 11.50 -14.99
C PHE A 157 6.95 12.03 -16.32
N VAL A 158 7.28 11.39 -17.44
CA VAL A 158 6.79 11.79 -18.78
C VAL A 158 5.27 11.66 -18.89
N LEU A 159 4.71 10.56 -18.36
CA LEU A 159 3.25 10.35 -18.35
C LEU A 159 2.54 11.37 -17.46
N GLY A 160 3.17 11.81 -16.37
CA GLY A 160 2.64 12.86 -15.51
C GLY A 160 2.54 14.20 -16.21
N LEU A 161 3.58 14.62 -16.94
CA LEU A 161 3.61 15.89 -17.67
C LEU A 161 2.56 15.99 -18.80
N GLY A 162 2.06 14.85 -19.30
CA GLY A 162 0.99 14.80 -20.31
C GLY A 162 -0.43 14.84 -19.72
N ASN A 163 -0.55 14.80 -18.42
CA ASN A 163 -1.84 14.86 -17.73
C ASN A 163 -2.31 16.34 -17.65
N ASN A 164 -2.95 16.80 -18.71
CA ASN A 164 -3.85 17.94 -18.60
C ASN A 164 -5.09 17.47 -17.81
N SER A 165 -4.91 17.21 -16.50
CA SER A 165 -6.05 17.01 -15.63
C SER A 165 -6.84 18.32 -15.68
N GLY A 166 -7.98 18.30 -16.36
CA GLY A 166 -8.92 19.43 -16.42
C GLY A 166 -9.61 19.64 -15.06
N VAL A 167 -8.99 19.17 -13.98
CA VAL A 167 -9.48 19.34 -12.61
C VAL A 167 -9.38 20.83 -12.29
N VAL A 168 -10.52 21.48 -12.33
CA VAL A 168 -10.66 22.86 -11.92
C VAL A 168 -10.50 22.91 -10.39
N ILE A 169 -9.82 23.93 -9.88
CA ILE A 169 -9.67 24.15 -8.41
C ILE A 169 -11.03 24.06 -7.70
N GLU A 170 -12.09 24.47 -8.39
CA GLU A 170 -13.48 24.42 -7.92
C GLU A 170 -13.96 22.98 -7.66
N ASP A 171 -13.56 22.00 -8.48
CA ASP A 171 -13.92 20.59 -8.30
C ASP A 171 -13.26 20.00 -7.06
N ILE A 172 -12.00 20.39 -6.80
CA ILE A 172 -11.27 20.00 -5.58
C ILE A 172 -11.95 20.57 -4.34
N ILE A 173 -12.32 21.85 -4.38
CA ILE A 173 -13.00 22.53 -3.27
C ILE A 173 -14.38 21.88 -3.02
N ASN A 174 -15.14 21.57 -4.07
CA ASN A 174 -16.43 20.92 -3.96
C ASN A 174 -16.30 19.51 -3.36
N LEU A 175 -15.28 18.76 -3.77
CA LEU A 175 -14.97 17.44 -3.21
C LEU A 175 -14.62 17.55 -1.70
N GLN A 176 -13.76 18.51 -1.35
CA GLN A 176 -13.38 18.75 0.04
C GLN A 176 -14.55 19.14 0.91
N ASN A 177 -15.43 20.03 0.42
CA ASN A 177 -16.65 20.42 1.11
C ASN A 177 -17.61 19.24 1.30
N ALA A 178 -17.76 18.38 0.30
CA ALA A 178 -18.58 17.17 0.40
C ALA A 178 -17.99 16.18 1.42
N MET A 179 -16.67 16.04 1.47
CA MET A 179 -16.00 15.21 2.47
C MET A 179 -16.16 15.75 3.90
N ASP A 180 -16.03 17.07 4.10
CA ASP A 180 -16.22 17.71 5.40
C ASP A 180 -17.66 17.59 5.90
N GLN A 181 -18.66 17.54 5.00
CA GLN A 181 -20.05 17.30 5.36
C GLN A 181 -20.33 15.84 5.72
N ALA A 182 -19.69 14.90 5.02
CA ALA A 182 -19.94 13.48 5.20
C ALA A 182 -19.12 12.85 6.35
N PHE A 183 -17.92 13.37 6.62
CA PHE A 183 -16.99 12.83 7.60
C PHE A 183 -16.42 13.90 8.51
N HIS A 184 -16.10 13.50 9.74
CA HIS A 184 -15.29 14.35 10.61
C HIS A 184 -13.83 14.31 10.15
N ILE A 185 -13.43 15.27 9.33
CA ILE A 185 -12.05 15.39 8.80
C ILE A 185 -11.18 16.12 9.83
N SER A 186 -10.12 15.47 10.26
CA SER A 186 -9.16 16.03 11.21
C SER A 186 -7.80 15.35 11.04
N PRO A 187 -6.67 16.03 11.32
CA PRO A 187 -5.36 15.39 11.36
C PRO A 187 -5.30 14.19 12.33
N LEU A 188 -6.16 14.18 13.37
CA LEU A 188 -6.30 13.06 14.29
C LEU A 188 -6.74 11.76 13.58
N MET A 189 -7.51 11.87 12.49
CA MET A 189 -7.96 10.71 11.71
C MET A 189 -6.82 10.01 10.97
N LEU A 190 -5.63 10.61 10.91
CA LEU A 190 -4.42 9.98 10.36
C LEU A 190 -3.66 9.13 11.39
N ILE A 191 -4.06 9.16 12.68
CA ILE A 191 -3.41 8.37 13.73
C ILE A 191 -3.41 6.87 13.41
N PRO A 192 -4.52 6.23 12.97
CA PRO A 192 -4.49 4.81 12.60
C PRO A 192 -3.45 4.48 11.55
N LEU A 193 -3.27 5.34 10.54
CA LEU A 193 -2.21 5.20 9.53
C LEU A 193 -0.82 5.30 10.16
N LEU A 194 -0.57 6.33 10.98
CA LEU A 194 0.73 6.54 11.63
C LEU A 194 1.11 5.39 12.57
N VAL A 195 0.15 4.89 13.34
CA VAL A 195 0.36 3.72 14.21
C VAL A 195 0.71 2.50 13.38
N LEU A 196 -0.05 2.24 12.31
CA LEU A 196 0.19 1.10 11.42
C LEU A 196 1.59 1.18 10.78
N LEU A 197 1.98 2.35 10.23
CA LEU A 197 3.32 2.56 9.67
C LEU A 197 4.42 2.39 10.74
N THR A 198 4.17 2.86 11.96
CA THR A 198 5.13 2.70 13.07
C THR A 198 5.32 1.23 13.44
N LEU A 199 4.24 0.44 13.51
CA LEU A 199 4.30 -1.00 13.77
C LEU A 199 5.02 -1.73 12.65
N ALA A 200 4.76 -1.37 11.40
CA ALA A 200 5.41 -1.94 10.23
C ALA A 200 6.92 -1.65 10.22
N ILE A 201 7.35 -0.41 10.51
CA ILE A 201 8.76 -0.02 10.65
C ILE A 201 9.43 -0.76 11.82
N LYS A 202 8.68 -1.05 12.89
CA LYS A 202 9.15 -1.88 14.03
C LYS A 202 9.19 -3.38 13.73
N LYS A 203 9.03 -3.78 12.47
CA LYS A 203 9.12 -5.18 12.01
C LYS A 203 8.08 -6.12 12.64
N GLN A 204 6.90 -5.57 12.99
CA GLN A 204 5.80 -6.43 13.42
C GLN A 204 5.27 -7.23 12.22
N PRO A 205 4.83 -8.50 12.41
CA PRO A 205 4.26 -9.30 11.32
C PRO A 205 3.14 -8.55 10.58
N ALA A 206 3.10 -8.65 9.24
CA ALA A 206 2.14 -7.93 8.40
C ALA A 206 0.68 -8.15 8.85
N LEU A 207 0.32 -9.40 9.15
CA LEU A 207 -1.04 -9.74 9.59
C LEU A 207 -1.42 -9.04 10.90
N SER A 208 -0.55 -9.05 11.92
CA SER A 208 -0.81 -8.39 13.21
C SER A 208 -0.88 -6.86 13.07
N THR A 209 -0.05 -6.30 12.19
CA THR A 209 -0.05 -4.87 11.87
C THR A 209 -1.37 -4.45 11.23
N LEU A 210 -1.87 -5.21 10.25
CA LEU A 210 -3.15 -4.97 9.59
C LEU A 210 -4.33 -5.11 10.56
N ILE A 211 -4.32 -6.14 11.41
CA ILE A 211 -5.34 -6.33 12.46
C ILE A 211 -5.36 -5.11 13.38
N SER A 212 -4.20 -4.66 13.86
CA SER A 212 -4.11 -3.49 14.75
C SER A 212 -4.64 -2.22 14.08
N GLY A 213 -4.30 -2.00 12.80
CA GLY A 213 -4.83 -0.88 12.00
C GLY A 213 -6.33 -0.94 11.80
N THR A 214 -6.88 -2.14 11.58
CA THR A 214 -8.32 -2.37 11.45
C THR A 214 -9.05 -2.08 12.75
N VAL A 215 -8.57 -2.62 13.88
CA VAL A 215 -9.16 -2.40 15.20
C VAL A 215 -9.15 -0.91 15.57
N LEU A 216 -8.02 -0.22 15.35
CA LEU A 216 -7.94 1.22 15.56
C LEU A 216 -8.91 1.98 14.67
N GLY A 217 -9.05 1.62 13.39
CA GLY A 217 -10.04 2.20 12.50
C GLY A 217 -11.46 2.04 13.05
N CYS A 218 -11.84 0.85 13.49
CA CYS A 218 -13.14 0.61 14.11
C CYS A 218 -13.37 1.46 15.38
N ILE A 219 -12.36 1.59 16.25
CA ILE A 219 -12.43 2.42 17.44
C ILE A 219 -12.66 3.89 17.07
N PHE A 220 -11.87 4.41 16.10
CA PHE A 220 -12.00 5.78 15.61
C PHE A 220 -13.36 6.03 14.96
N ALA A 221 -13.87 5.08 14.16
CA ALA A 221 -15.22 5.16 13.61
C ALA A 221 -16.27 5.29 14.71
N ALA A 222 -16.18 4.45 15.76
CA ALA A 222 -17.13 4.46 16.87
C ALA A 222 -17.06 5.75 17.72
N ILE A 223 -15.90 6.38 17.85
CA ILE A 223 -15.73 7.58 18.69
C ILE A 223 -16.05 8.86 17.92
N PHE A 224 -15.51 9.00 16.71
CA PHE A 224 -15.51 10.28 15.99
C PHE A 224 -16.60 10.40 14.93
N GLN A 225 -17.09 9.29 14.37
CA GLN A 225 -18.08 9.31 13.28
C GLN A 225 -19.53 9.07 13.75
N ARG A 226 -19.78 9.07 15.07
CA ARG A 226 -21.12 8.83 15.65
C ARG A 226 -22.21 9.84 15.22
N HIS A 227 -21.81 11.00 14.68
CA HIS A 227 -22.72 12.08 14.32
C HIS A 227 -22.71 12.36 12.80
N SER A 228 -21.93 11.61 12.00
CA SER A 228 -22.01 11.73 10.54
C SER A 228 -23.28 11.02 10.07
N GLU A 229 -24.17 11.75 9.38
CA GLU A 229 -25.39 11.22 8.76
C GLU A 229 -25.06 10.34 7.53
N VAL A 230 -24.06 9.48 7.61
CA VAL A 230 -23.81 8.49 6.56
C VAL A 230 -24.80 7.36 6.79
N PRO A 231 -25.81 7.17 5.93
CA PRO A 231 -26.70 6.02 6.02
C PRO A 231 -25.84 4.77 5.79
N LEU A 232 -25.85 3.85 6.74
CA LEU A 232 -25.25 2.52 6.66
C LEU A 232 -25.91 1.68 5.57
#